data_10341f79df10b2e0765e9ba9968fb19f
#
_entry.id   10341f79df10b2e0765e9ba9968fb19f
#
_cell.length_a   1.000
_cell.length_b   1.000
_cell.length_c   1.000
_cell.angle_alpha   90.00
_cell.angle_beta   90.00
_cell.angle_gamma   90.00
#
_symmetry.space_group_name_H-M   'P 1'
#
loop_
_entity.id
_entity.type
_entity.pdbx_description
1 polymer ?
#
loop_
_entity_poly.entity_id
_entity_poly.type
_entity_poly.pdbx_seq_one_letter_code
_entity_poly.pdbx_strand_id
1 'polypeptide(L)'
;MDNLKRKHHRALVQVFFFILINYIYIDRELSLGKNLIPLLNEYAIKTISPIQGVEYFYTFITKEVFTRDFLFPSLIIMSTVCILGIFFGPVLCGWVCPLGSFQDLLSRLGQKLFKDKYDNFIKPTLDKNLRFLRMISLLIVLSALIFKITDVGKYDPAKAMYNIFVGKFETAGLIVLLITTVLSLFIRRPYCRYLCPYGALVGYSNLIRIFTIRRNPDKCSGCNKCNEACPMKLYPGKEQQTRDVQCISCLECTSEQQCPHEKALDFSVKIGKKTIKMPFSVLFAIVLCIVLGAILITSTFAYWPFLKESLY
;
A
#
# COMPACT_ATOMS: atom_id res chain seq x y z
N MET A 1 16.82 -21.81 8.82
CA MET A 1 16.02 -21.12 9.87
C MET A 1 15.57 -19.72 9.49
N ASP A 2 16.24 -19.03 8.56
CA ASP A 2 15.84 -17.66 8.14
C ASP A 2 14.62 -17.59 7.21
N ASN A 3 14.28 -18.66 6.52
CA ASN A 3 13.26 -18.70 5.47
C ASN A 3 11.83 -18.60 5.99
N LEU A 4 11.54 -19.23 7.12
CA LEU A 4 10.25 -19.11 7.81
C LEU A 4 10.05 -17.69 8.35
N LYS A 5 11.14 -17.02 8.73
CA LYS A 5 11.16 -15.67 9.30
C LYS A 5 10.63 -14.61 8.31
N ARG A 6 10.98 -14.66 7.00
CA ARG A 6 10.64 -13.58 6.05
C ARG A 6 9.13 -13.43 5.80
N LYS A 7 8.39 -14.52 5.62
CA LYS A 7 6.92 -14.50 5.46
C LYS A 7 6.23 -14.05 6.75
N HIS A 8 6.77 -14.48 7.91
CA HIS A 8 6.28 -14.05 9.21
C HIS A 8 6.59 -12.58 9.48
N HIS A 9 7.78 -12.08 9.13
CA HIS A 9 8.12 -10.66 9.31
C HIS A 9 7.20 -9.72 8.53
N ARG A 10 6.92 -10.02 7.25
CA ARG A 10 5.97 -9.22 6.47
C ARG A 10 4.56 -9.26 7.09
N ALA A 11 4.12 -10.44 7.54
CA ALA A 11 2.83 -10.58 8.19
C ALA A 11 2.76 -9.80 9.51
N LEU A 12 3.82 -9.85 10.33
CA LEU A 12 3.90 -9.09 11.58
C LEU A 12 3.83 -7.58 11.32
N VAL A 13 4.56 -7.09 10.31
CA VAL A 13 4.51 -5.68 9.91
C VAL A 13 3.11 -5.27 9.49
N GLN A 14 2.48 -6.07 8.62
CA GLN A 14 1.12 -5.82 8.16
C GLN A 14 0.12 -5.80 9.31
N VAL A 15 0.22 -6.74 10.25
CA VAL A 15 -0.63 -6.79 11.46
C VAL A 15 -0.36 -5.60 12.36
N PHE A 16 0.91 -5.25 12.58
CA PHE A 16 1.29 -4.09 13.37
C PHE A 16 0.69 -2.80 12.81
N PHE A 17 0.89 -2.50 11.54
CA PHE A 17 0.32 -1.30 10.91
C PHE A 17 -1.20 -1.35 10.83
N PHE A 18 -1.78 -2.53 10.61
CA PHE A 18 -3.22 -2.71 10.63
C PHE A 18 -3.82 -2.33 11.99
N ILE A 19 -3.25 -2.84 13.07
CA ILE A 19 -3.68 -2.53 14.44
C ILE A 19 -3.42 -1.05 14.76
N LEU A 20 -2.22 -0.56 14.45
CA LEU A 20 -1.83 0.82 14.73
C LEU A 20 -2.76 1.83 14.05
N ILE A 21 -3.02 1.68 12.76
CA ILE A 21 -3.86 2.61 12.00
C ILE A 21 -5.32 2.56 12.45
N ASN A 22 -5.86 1.34 12.72
CA ASN A 22 -7.22 1.22 13.26
C ASN A 22 -7.32 1.82 14.66
N TYR A 23 -6.33 1.58 15.53
CA TYR A 23 -6.29 2.17 16.87
C TYR A 23 -6.31 3.69 16.82
N ILE A 24 -5.48 4.30 15.97
CA ILE A 24 -5.41 5.76 15.77
C ILE A 24 -6.77 6.31 15.34
N TYR A 25 -7.42 5.63 14.40
CA TYR A 25 -8.72 6.07 13.89
C TYR A 25 -9.80 5.99 14.97
N ILE A 26 -9.82 4.91 15.75
CA ILE A 26 -10.78 4.68 16.85
C ILE A 26 -10.56 5.70 17.98
N ASP A 27 -9.33 5.90 18.43
CA ASP A 27 -8.98 6.83 19.50
C ASP A 27 -9.48 8.25 19.18
N ARG A 28 -9.30 8.66 17.92
CA ARG A 28 -9.74 9.97 17.45
C ARG A 28 -11.26 10.14 17.45
N GLU A 29 -11.98 9.16 16.92
CA GLU A 29 -13.44 9.24 16.77
C GLU A 29 -14.19 9.10 18.09
N LEU A 30 -13.61 8.38 19.06
CA LEU A 30 -14.23 8.13 20.37
C LEU A 30 -13.82 9.14 21.45
N SER A 31 -12.65 9.78 21.33
CA SER A 31 -12.05 10.58 22.42
C SER A 31 -12.61 12.00 22.58
N LEU A 32 -13.72 12.39 21.90
CA LEU A 32 -14.44 13.66 22.10
C LEU A 32 -13.53 14.88 22.39
N GLY A 33 -12.39 14.99 21.71
CA GLY A 33 -11.45 16.11 21.86
C GLY A 33 -10.37 15.94 22.93
N LYS A 34 -10.33 14.84 23.68
CA LYS A 34 -9.21 14.46 24.55
C LYS A 34 -8.42 13.33 23.90
N ASN A 35 -7.68 13.65 22.85
CA ASN A 35 -6.83 12.67 22.16
C ASN A 35 -5.82 12.09 23.16
N LEU A 36 -5.92 10.79 23.45
CA LEU A 36 -4.97 10.08 24.31
C LEU A 36 -3.59 10.02 23.67
N ILE A 37 -3.55 9.97 22.34
CA ILE A 37 -2.35 10.11 21.54
C ILE A 37 -2.56 11.27 20.56
N PRO A 38 -2.25 12.48 20.96
CA PRO A 38 -2.31 13.65 20.07
C PRO A 38 -1.33 13.53 18.88
N LEU A 39 -0.56 12.47 18.88
CA LEU A 39 0.55 12.19 17.99
C LEU A 39 0.17 11.92 16.53
N LEU A 40 -1.10 11.63 16.20
CA LEU A 40 -1.44 11.09 14.89
C LEU A 40 -2.53 11.89 14.20
N ASN A 41 -2.10 12.65 13.20
CA ASN A 41 -2.97 13.55 12.47
C ASN A 41 -3.87 12.79 11.48
N GLU A 42 -5.10 13.27 11.28
CA GLU A 42 -6.09 12.79 10.30
C GLU A 42 -5.53 12.65 8.89
N TYR A 43 -4.63 13.53 8.53
CA TYR A 43 -4.02 13.58 7.20
C TYR A 43 -3.18 12.33 6.90
N ALA A 44 -2.50 11.76 7.90
CA ALA A 44 -1.73 10.53 7.72
C ALA A 44 -2.61 9.33 7.35
N ILE A 45 -3.78 9.20 7.98
CA ILE A 45 -4.71 8.10 7.71
C ILE A 45 -5.36 8.26 6.33
N LYS A 46 -5.79 9.47 5.99
CA LYS A 46 -6.41 9.78 4.69
C LYS A 46 -5.47 9.49 3.52
N THR A 47 -4.19 9.77 3.67
CA THR A 47 -3.20 9.56 2.60
C THR A 47 -2.95 8.08 2.29
N ILE A 48 -3.16 7.20 3.25
CA ILE A 48 -2.95 5.74 3.07
C ILE A 48 -4.22 5.06 2.53
N SER A 49 -5.37 5.74 2.56
CA SER A 49 -6.65 5.22 2.06
C SER A 49 -6.71 5.22 0.53
N PRO A 50 -7.32 4.20 -0.11
CA PRO A 50 -7.30 4.04 -1.56
C PRO A 50 -7.93 5.18 -2.37
N ILE A 51 -9.03 5.73 -1.91
CA ILE A 51 -9.74 6.81 -2.61
C ILE A 51 -9.38 8.17 -1.99
N GLN A 52 -9.40 8.27 -0.68
CA GLN A 52 -9.05 9.49 0.02
C GLN A 52 -7.60 9.93 -0.24
N GLY A 53 -6.68 8.98 -0.49
CA GLY A 53 -5.30 9.30 -0.89
C GLY A 53 -5.22 10.03 -2.23
N VAL A 54 -6.07 9.68 -3.21
CA VAL A 54 -6.15 10.40 -4.50
C VAL A 54 -6.77 11.78 -4.31
N GLU A 55 -7.86 11.86 -3.53
CA GLU A 55 -8.52 13.11 -3.18
C GLU A 55 -7.56 14.07 -2.48
N TYR A 56 -6.78 13.57 -1.54
CA TYR A 56 -5.77 14.32 -0.81
C TYR A 56 -4.66 14.85 -1.74
N PHE A 57 -4.17 14.01 -2.64
CA PHE A 57 -3.17 14.38 -3.64
C PHE A 57 -3.71 15.47 -4.59
N TYR A 58 -4.95 15.32 -5.06
CA TYR A 58 -5.62 16.32 -5.89
C TYR A 58 -5.80 17.66 -5.15
N THR A 59 -6.27 17.61 -3.90
CA THR A 59 -6.47 18.82 -3.07
C THR A 59 -5.16 19.56 -2.80
N PHE A 60 -4.07 18.80 -2.58
CA PHE A 60 -2.74 19.37 -2.38
C PHE A 60 -2.24 20.15 -3.60
N ILE A 61 -2.54 19.66 -4.81
CA ILE A 61 -2.10 20.31 -6.06
C ILE A 61 -3.00 21.50 -6.43
N THR A 62 -4.32 21.41 -6.19
CA THR A 62 -5.30 22.35 -6.77
C THR A 62 -5.79 23.42 -5.82
N LYS A 63 -5.80 23.16 -4.52
CA LYS A 63 -6.27 24.12 -3.54
C LYS A 63 -5.11 24.93 -2.95
N GLU A 64 -5.18 26.23 -3.14
CA GLU A 64 -4.34 27.22 -2.45
C GLU A 64 -4.70 27.39 -0.96
N VAL A 65 -5.17 26.33 -0.31
CA VAL A 65 -5.51 26.38 1.12
C VAL A 65 -4.22 26.21 1.90
N PHE A 66 -3.48 27.32 2.02
CA PHE A 66 -2.27 27.44 2.83
C PHE A 66 -2.59 27.69 4.32
N THR A 67 -3.55 26.95 4.90
CA THR A 67 -3.64 26.93 6.35
C THR A 67 -2.43 26.15 6.89
N ARG A 68 -1.76 26.73 7.89
CA ARG A 68 -0.53 26.17 8.47
C ARG A 68 -0.73 24.73 8.95
N ASP A 69 -1.90 24.44 9.49
CA ASP A 69 -2.30 23.14 10.03
C ASP A 69 -2.47 22.05 8.95
N PHE A 70 -2.76 22.44 7.70
CA PHE A 70 -2.88 21.55 6.57
C PHE A 70 -1.57 21.39 5.79
N LEU A 71 -0.85 22.48 5.57
CA LEU A 71 0.30 22.53 4.67
C LEU A 71 1.46 21.67 5.16
N PHE A 72 1.88 21.82 6.43
CA PHE A 72 3.05 21.11 6.95
C PHE A 72 2.86 19.59 7.02
N PRO A 73 1.78 19.05 7.61
CA PRO A 73 1.52 17.61 7.59
C PRO A 73 1.42 17.06 6.19
N SER A 74 0.80 17.82 5.27
CA SER A 74 0.62 17.42 3.87
C SER A 74 1.94 17.30 3.14
N LEU A 75 2.83 18.27 3.28
CA LEU A 75 4.17 18.23 2.69
C LEU A 75 4.99 17.05 3.18
N ILE A 76 4.97 16.79 4.49
CA ILE A 76 5.74 15.68 5.09
C ILE A 76 5.25 14.33 4.56
N ILE A 77 3.94 14.12 4.55
CA ILE A 77 3.38 12.85 4.09
C ILE A 77 3.58 12.67 2.58
N MET A 78 3.34 13.72 1.80
CA MET A 78 3.53 13.68 0.36
C MET A 78 4.99 13.44 -0.01
N SER A 79 5.93 14.13 0.63
CA SER A 79 7.36 13.91 0.45
C SER A 79 7.77 12.48 0.83
N THR A 80 7.20 11.94 1.90
CA THR A 80 7.41 10.55 2.33
C THR A 80 6.96 9.55 1.26
N VAL A 81 5.75 9.73 0.71
CA VAL A 81 5.23 8.87 -0.37
C VAL A 81 6.09 8.98 -1.63
N CYS A 82 6.48 10.21 -2.01
CA CYS A 82 7.34 10.44 -3.17
C CYS A 82 8.73 9.83 -2.99
N ILE A 83 9.38 10.05 -1.85
CA ILE A 83 10.70 9.50 -1.55
C ILE A 83 10.65 7.97 -1.59
N LEU A 84 9.73 7.35 -0.85
CA LEU A 84 9.59 5.90 -0.86
C LEU A 84 9.24 5.37 -2.26
N GLY A 85 8.41 6.09 -3.01
CA GLY A 85 8.04 5.77 -4.39
C GLY A 85 9.24 5.79 -5.33
N ILE A 86 10.09 6.81 -5.27
CA ILE A 86 11.29 6.95 -6.10
C ILE A 86 12.35 5.90 -5.74
N PHE A 87 12.56 5.63 -4.47
CA PHE A 87 13.57 4.66 -4.07
C PHE A 87 13.08 3.21 -4.23
N PHE A 88 11.89 2.88 -3.76
CA PHE A 88 11.44 1.49 -3.59
C PHE A 88 10.17 1.14 -4.37
N GLY A 89 9.54 2.12 -5.03
CA GLY A 89 8.23 1.94 -5.64
C GLY A 89 7.10 1.96 -4.61
N PRO A 90 5.90 1.43 -4.93
CA PRO A 90 4.72 1.47 -4.07
C PRO A 90 4.82 0.53 -2.85
N VAL A 91 5.93 0.63 -2.09
CA VAL A 91 6.20 -0.23 -0.93
C VAL A 91 5.14 -0.08 0.16
N LEU A 92 4.55 1.10 0.33
CA LEU A 92 3.47 1.35 1.28
C LEU A 92 2.24 0.47 0.99
N CYS A 93 1.92 0.26 -0.29
CA CYS A 93 0.81 -0.62 -0.69
C CYS A 93 1.08 -2.09 -0.35
N GLY A 94 2.35 -2.50 -0.37
CA GLY A 94 2.75 -3.87 -0.06
C GLY A 94 2.79 -4.20 1.42
N TRP A 95 3.04 -3.19 2.29
CA TRP A 95 3.48 -3.41 3.67
C TRP A 95 2.65 -2.67 4.71
N VAL A 96 2.25 -1.42 4.43
CA VAL A 96 1.63 -0.51 5.40
C VAL A 96 0.12 -0.42 5.21
N CYS A 97 -0.38 -0.49 3.96
CA CYS A 97 -1.78 -0.29 3.65
C CYS A 97 -2.69 -1.30 4.39
N PRO A 98 -3.60 -0.84 5.26
CA PRO A 98 -4.41 -1.73 6.08
C PRO A 98 -5.41 -2.53 5.26
N LEU A 99 -6.00 -1.95 4.20
CA LEU A 99 -6.90 -2.68 3.31
C LEU A 99 -6.14 -3.80 2.55
N GLY A 100 -4.88 -3.52 2.13
CA GLY A 100 -4.02 -4.53 1.51
C GLY A 100 -3.67 -5.67 2.48
N SER A 101 -3.41 -5.35 3.74
CA SER A 101 -3.14 -6.32 4.81
C SER A 101 -4.34 -7.18 5.12
N PHE A 102 -5.53 -6.58 5.16
CA PHE A 102 -6.81 -7.27 5.34
C PHE A 102 -7.08 -8.28 4.22
N GLN A 103 -6.90 -7.85 2.96
CA GLN A 103 -7.04 -8.74 1.80
C GLN A 103 -6.00 -9.88 1.82
N ASP A 104 -4.76 -9.64 2.25
CA ASP A 104 -3.74 -10.69 2.39
C ASP A 104 -4.13 -11.73 3.47
N LEU A 105 -4.74 -11.29 4.57
CA LEU A 105 -5.25 -12.18 5.62
C LEU A 105 -6.36 -13.09 5.08
N LEU A 106 -7.35 -12.52 4.41
CA LEU A 106 -8.43 -13.28 3.77
C LEU A 106 -7.90 -14.22 2.69
N SER A 107 -6.89 -13.77 1.93
CA SER A 107 -6.23 -14.60 0.91
C SER A 107 -5.59 -15.85 1.50
N ARG A 108 -5.05 -15.80 2.72
CA ARG A 108 -4.51 -16.99 3.41
C ARG A 108 -5.61 -17.98 3.78
N LEU A 109 -6.78 -17.47 4.17
CA LEU A 109 -7.95 -18.30 4.43
C LEU A 109 -8.45 -18.94 3.14
N GLY A 110 -8.59 -18.16 2.06
CA GLY A 110 -8.98 -18.65 0.74
C GLY A 110 -8.03 -19.73 0.20
N GLN A 111 -6.71 -19.55 0.38
CA GLN A 111 -5.70 -20.56 0.01
C GLN A 111 -5.89 -21.90 0.77
N LYS A 112 -6.25 -21.85 2.04
CA LYS A 112 -6.53 -23.05 2.84
C LYS A 112 -7.79 -23.76 2.37
N LEU A 113 -8.82 -23.00 1.95
CA LEU A 113 -10.11 -23.53 1.52
C LEU A 113 -10.04 -24.12 0.10
N PHE A 114 -9.44 -23.41 -0.86
CA PHE A 114 -9.48 -23.73 -2.28
C PHE A 114 -8.17 -24.34 -2.83
N LYS A 115 -7.09 -24.38 -2.03
CA LYS A 115 -5.78 -24.95 -2.38
C LYS A 115 -5.31 -24.52 -3.78
N ASP A 116 -5.14 -25.47 -4.71
CA ASP A 116 -4.60 -25.23 -6.07
C ASP A 116 -5.54 -24.43 -6.97
N LYS A 117 -6.84 -24.40 -6.67
CA LYS A 117 -7.82 -23.62 -7.42
C LYS A 117 -7.80 -22.14 -7.04
N TYR A 118 -7.26 -21.80 -5.87
CA TYR A 118 -7.21 -20.41 -5.40
C TYR A 118 -6.46 -19.52 -6.38
N ASP A 119 -7.01 -18.33 -6.64
CA ASP A 119 -6.48 -17.31 -7.58
C ASP A 119 -6.37 -17.77 -9.05
N ASN A 120 -6.95 -18.95 -9.40
CA ASN A 120 -6.95 -19.51 -10.76
C ASN A 120 -8.37 -19.57 -11.38
N PHE A 121 -9.37 -18.94 -10.74
CA PHE A 121 -10.74 -18.88 -11.26
C PHE A 121 -10.88 -18.02 -12.52
N ILE A 122 -9.98 -17.07 -12.73
CA ILE A 122 -10.01 -16.15 -13.87
C ILE A 122 -8.95 -16.58 -14.88
N LYS A 123 -9.35 -16.71 -16.14
CA LYS A 123 -8.41 -17.02 -17.26
C LYS A 123 -7.35 -15.90 -17.36
N PRO A 124 -6.08 -16.22 -17.64
CA PRO A 124 -4.98 -15.23 -17.68
C PRO A 124 -5.23 -14.06 -18.62
N THR A 125 -5.90 -14.30 -19.76
CA THR A 125 -6.23 -13.24 -20.73
C THR A 125 -7.24 -12.26 -20.15
N LEU A 126 -8.30 -12.78 -19.51
CA LEU A 126 -9.32 -11.93 -18.88
C LEU A 126 -8.73 -11.17 -17.69
N ASP A 127 -7.89 -11.81 -16.90
CA ASP A 127 -7.18 -11.16 -15.80
C ASP A 127 -6.35 -9.95 -16.25
N LYS A 128 -5.61 -10.09 -17.36
CA LYS A 128 -4.83 -9.02 -17.96
C LYS A 128 -5.71 -7.83 -18.36
N ASN A 129 -6.87 -8.09 -18.95
CA ASN A 129 -7.80 -7.04 -19.37
C ASN A 129 -8.48 -6.36 -18.17
N LEU A 130 -8.90 -7.15 -17.16
CA LEU A 130 -9.51 -6.62 -15.94
C LEU A 130 -8.58 -5.67 -15.16
N ARG A 131 -7.28 -5.85 -15.25
CA ARG A 131 -6.30 -4.94 -14.61
C ARG A 131 -6.36 -3.53 -15.17
N PHE A 132 -6.88 -3.36 -16.38
CA PHE A 132 -7.06 -2.03 -16.98
C PHE A 132 -8.15 -1.23 -16.25
N LEU A 133 -9.11 -1.90 -15.58
CA LEU A 133 -10.13 -1.26 -14.76
C LEU A 133 -9.52 -0.38 -13.66
N ARG A 134 -8.32 -0.69 -13.18
CA ARG A 134 -7.59 0.12 -12.21
C ARG A 134 -7.26 1.52 -12.73
N MET A 135 -6.94 1.65 -14.01
CA MET A 135 -6.71 2.93 -14.67
C MET A 135 -8.03 3.68 -14.89
N ILE A 136 -9.06 2.95 -15.30
CA ILE A 136 -10.41 3.52 -15.48
C ILE A 136 -10.92 4.06 -14.14
N SER A 137 -10.76 3.33 -13.03
CA SER A 137 -11.17 3.80 -11.71
C SER A 137 -10.43 5.08 -11.28
N LEU A 138 -9.13 5.20 -11.60
CA LEU A 138 -8.37 6.42 -11.36
C LEU A 138 -8.95 7.59 -12.15
N LEU A 139 -9.26 7.40 -13.43
CA LEU A 139 -9.86 8.43 -14.27
C LEU A 139 -11.24 8.84 -13.77
N ILE A 140 -12.07 7.87 -13.33
CA ILE A 140 -13.39 8.15 -12.75
C ILE A 140 -13.25 8.97 -11.46
N VAL A 141 -12.36 8.59 -10.55
CA VAL A 141 -12.15 9.34 -9.31
C VAL A 141 -11.62 10.74 -9.58
N LEU A 142 -10.65 10.89 -10.48
CA LEU A 142 -10.13 12.22 -10.86
C LEU A 142 -11.21 13.09 -11.52
N SER A 143 -12.01 12.53 -12.42
CA SER A 143 -13.11 13.28 -13.04
C SER A 143 -14.17 13.70 -12.02
N ALA A 144 -14.54 12.83 -11.08
CA ALA A 144 -15.48 13.14 -10.02
C ALA A 144 -14.97 14.25 -9.09
N LEU A 145 -13.66 14.29 -8.81
CA LEU A 145 -13.02 15.36 -8.03
C LEU A 145 -12.98 16.70 -8.77
N ILE A 146 -12.63 16.68 -10.07
CA ILE A 146 -12.56 17.89 -10.91
C ILE A 146 -13.95 18.53 -11.04
N PHE A 147 -14.94 17.74 -11.37
CA PHE A 147 -16.31 18.22 -11.59
C PHE A 147 -17.12 18.36 -10.29
N LYS A 148 -16.57 17.98 -9.13
CA LYS A 148 -17.25 17.99 -7.81
C LYS A 148 -18.63 17.31 -7.84
N ILE A 149 -18.77 16.23 -8.62
CA ILE A 149 -20.05 15.56 -8.86
C ILE A 149 -20.53 14.83 -7.60
N THR A 150 -19.58 14.17 -6.89
CA THR A 150 -19.89 13.35 -5.72
C THR A 150 -18.74 13.39 -4.71
N ASP A 151 -19.08 13.15 -3.44
CA ASP A 151 -18.10 12.83 -2.40
C ASP A 151 -17.59 11.39 -2.61
N VAL A 152 -16.46 11.26 -3.33
CA VAL A 152 -15.86 9.97 -3.66
C VAL A 152 -15.40 9.19 -2.44
N GLY A 153 -15.11 9.88 -1.32
CA GLY A 153 -14.70 9.26 -0.06
C GLY A 153 -15.75 8.31 0.53
N LYS A 154 -17.02 8.44 0.16
CA LYS A 154 -18.10 7.52 0.58
C LYS A 154 -17.95 6.11 0.04
N TYR A 155 -17.26 5.93 -1.08
CA TYR A 155 -17.04 4.64 -1.73
C TYR A 155 -15.72 3.97 -1.29
N ASP A 156 -14.99 4.59 -0.35
CA ASP A 156 -13.68 4.08 0.09
C ASP A 156 -13.85 2.88 1.04
N PRO A 157 -13.45 1.65 0.63
CA PRO A 157 -13.56 0.47 1.46
C PRO A 157 -12.65 0.49 2.69
N ALA A 158 -11.53 1.24 2.68
CA ALA A 158 -10.69 1.39 3.85
C ALA A 158 -11.35 2.27 4.90
N LYS A 159 -11.98 3.38 4.49
CA LYS A 159 -12.79 4.22 5.37
C LYS A 159 -13.96 3.43 5.96
N ALA A 160 -14.66 2.64 5.13
CA ALA A 160 -15.74 1.79 5.61
C ALA A 160 -15.28 0.76 6.65
N MET A 161 -14.09 0.17 6.46
CA MET A 161 -13.49 -0.75 7.42
C MET A 161 -13.22 -0.08 8.78
N TYR A 162 -12.70 1.15 8.80
CA TYR A 162 -12.49 1.90 10.04
C TYR A 162 -13.81 2.30 10.70
N ASN A 163 -14.77 2.74 9.91
CA ASN A 163 -16.08 3.19 10.37
C ASN A 163 -16.89 2.09 11.07
N ILE A 164 -16.70 0.82 10.69
CA ILE A 164 -17.32 -0.33 11.39
C ILE A 164 -16.95 -0.34 12.88
N PHE A 165 -15.68 -0.07 13.23
CA PHE A 165 -15.21 -0.08 14.62
C PHE A 165 -15.75 1.11 15.44
N VAL A 166 -16.18 2.18 14.79
CA VAL A 166 -16.71 3.39 15.42
C VAL A 166 -18.24 3.43 15.40
N GLY A 167 -18.89 2.46 14.74
CA GLY A 167 -20.34 2.41 14.61
C GLY A 167 -20.93 3.40 13.60
N LYS A 168 -20.12 3.97 12.72
CA LYS A 168 -20.57 4.84 11.59
C LYS A 168 -20.71 3.99 10.34
N PHE A 169 -21.91 3.88 9.80
CA PHE A 169 -22.17 3.02 8.66
C PHE A 169 -22.47 3.85 7.40
N GLU A 170 -21.53 3.92 6.48
CA GLU A 170 -21.73 4.44 5.12
C GLU A 170 -22.03 3.28 4.18
N THR A 171 -23.28 3.16 3.72
CA THR A 171 -23.77 2.01 2.97
C THR A 171 -22.96 1.71 1.70
N ALA A 172 -22.57 2.74 0.96
CA ALA A 172 -21.82 2.56 -0.29
C ALA A 172 -20.42 1.94 -0.05
N GLY A 173 -19.68 2.46 0.91
CA GLY A 173 -18.35 1.93 1.28
C GLY A 173 -18.44 0.51 1.84
N LEU A 174 -19.49 0.20 2.64
CA LEU A 174 -19.73 -1.14 3.16
C LEU A 174 -20.01 -2.16 2.06
N ILE A 175 -20.78 -1.80 1.04
CA ILE A 175 -21.03 -2.69 -0.10
C ILE A 175 -19.72 -2.99 -0.82
N VAL A 176 -18.89 -1.98 -1.10
CA VAL A 176 -17.59 -2.18 -1.74
C VAL A 176 -16.65 -3.04 -0.86
N LEU A 177 -16.64 -2.81 0.45
CA LEU A 177 -15.87 -3.62 1.39
C LEU A 177 -16.36 -5.07 1.43
N LEU A 178 -17.66 -5.31 1.46
CA LEU A 178 -18.26 -6.65 1.45
C LEU A 178 -17.87 -7.40 0.16
N ILE A 179 -18.05 -6.78 -0.99
CA ILE A 179 -17.65 -7.35 -2.29
C ILE A 179 -16.16 -7.67 -2.28
N THR A 180 -15.31 -6.74 -1.79
CA THR A 180 -13.86 -6.93 -1.68
C THR A 180 -13.51 -8.11 -0.77
N THR A 181 -14.22 -8.25 0.36
CA THR A 181 -14.04 -9.33 1.33
C THR A 181 -14.36 -10.69 0.70
N VAL A 182 -15.52 -10.80 0.07
CA VAL A 182 -15.93 -12.04 -0.62
C VAL A 182 -14.96 -12.40 -1.73
N LEU A 183 -14.61 -11.45 -2.60
CA LEU A 183 -13.67 -11.70 -3.69
C LEU A 183 -12.27 -12.07 -3.18
N SER A 184 -11.84 -11.58 -2.02
CA SER A 184 -10.53 -11.90 -1.45
C SER A 184 -10.40 -13.36 -1.00
N LEU A 185 -11.51 -14.06 -0.80
CA LEU A 185 -11.52 -15.51 -0.53
C LEU A 185 -11.23 -16.34 -1.80
N PHE A 186 -11.44 -15.80 -2.99
CA PHE A 186 -11.23 -16.49 -4.27
C PHE A 186 -10.01 -15.98 -5.03
N ILE A 187 -9.66 -14.70 -4.90
CA ILE A 187 -8.62 -14.01 -5.67
C ILE A 187 -7.71 -13.26 -4.71
N ARG A 188 -6.40 -13.26 -4.99
CA ARG A 188 -5.44 -12.47 -4.21
C ARG A 188 -5.60 -10.99 -4.52
N ARG A 189 -5.83 -10.19 -3.45
CA ARG A 189 -5.91 -8.73 -3.49
C ARG A 189 -6.79 -8.16 -4.62
N PRO A 190 -8.07 -8.58 -4.75
CA PRO A 190 -8.91 -8.22 -5.90
C PRO A 190 -9.08 -6.70 -6.04
N TYR A 191 -9.35 -5.98 -4.95
CA TYR A 191 -9.50 -4.53 -4.99
C TYR A 191 -8.19 -3.83 -5.42
N CYS A 192 -7.06 -4.20 -4.81
CA CYS A 192 -5.76 -3.62 -5.14
C CYS A 192 -5.34 -3.91 -6.58
N ARG A 193 -5.76 -5.06 -7.13
CA ARG A 193 -5.37 -5.53 -8.46
C ARG A 193 -6.20 -4.92 -9.57
N TYR A 194 -7.51 -4.71 -9.34
CA TYR A 194 -8.44 -4.30 -10.39
C TYR A 194 -9.05 -2.91 -10.20
N LEU A 195 -9.21 -2.42 -8.97
CA LEU A 195 -10.03 -1.25 -8.70
C LEU A 195 -9.33 -0.09 -7.97
N CYS A 196 -8.20 -0.32 -7.30
CA CYS A 196 -7.59 0.69 -6.45
C CYS A 196 -7.01 1.88 -7.25
N PRO A 197 -7.62 3.09 -7.20
CA PRO A 197 -7.15 4.24 -7.95
C PRO A 197 -5.83 4.79 -7.40
N TYR A 198 -5.65 4.81 -6.08
CA TYR A 198 -4.39 5.22 -5.44
C TYR A 198 -3.22 4.34 -5.87
N GLY A 199 -3.46 3.02 -5.90
CA GLY A 199 -2.45 2.09 -6.36
C GLY A 199 -2.10 2.28 -7.84
N ALA A 200 -3.05 2.72 -8.70
CA ALA A 200 -2.75 3.11 -10.07
C ALA A 200 -1.85 4.34 -10.09
N LEU A 201 -2.17 5.39 -9.32
CA LEU A 201 -1.41 6.63 -9.22
C LEU A 201 0.03 6.38 -8.76
N VAL A 202 0.19 5.77 -7.57
CA VAL A 202 1.53 5.51 -7.00
C VAL A 202 2.30 4.45 -7.80
N GLY A 203 1.59 3.57 -8.53
CA GLY A 203 2.19 2.55 -9.38
C GLY A 203 3.12 3.10 -10.46
N TYR A 204 2.90 4.31 -10.94
CA TYR A 204 3.80 4.97 -11.91
C TYR A 204 5.22 5.18 -11.36
N SER A 205 5.40 5.27 -10.06
CA SER A 205 6.73 5.36 -9.46
C SER A 205 7.62 4.15 -9.78
N ASN A 206 7.03 3.00 -10.14
CA ASN A 206 7.79 1.83 -10.58
C ASN A 206 8.63 2.07 -11.83
N LEU A 207 8.21 3.00 -12.70
CA LEU A 207 8.93 3.30 -13.93
C LEU A 207 10.28 3.98 -13.64
N ILE A 208 10.32 4.81 -12.59
CA ILE A 208 11.47 5.62 -12.20
C ILE A 208 12.23 5.10 -10.99
N ARG A 209 11.68 4.09 -10.27
CA ARG A 209 12.27 3.61 -9.01
C ARG A 209 13.73 3.17 -9.18
N ILE A 210 14.52 3.46 -8.16
CA ILE A 210 15.95 3.18 -8.12
C ILE A 210 16.20 1.70 -7.84
N PHE A 211 15.62 1.17 -6.75
CA PHE A 211 15.72 -0.25 -6.42
C PHE A 211 14.61 -1.03 -7.11
N THR A 212 15.01 -2.05 -7.87
CA THR A 212 14.08 -2.89 -8.64
C THR A 212 14.30 -4.36 -8.38
N ILE A 213 13.27 -5.16 -8.64
CA ILE A 213 13.40 -6.60 -8.65
C ILE A 213 14.11 -6.98 -9.94
N ARG A 214 15.30 -7.58 -9.82
CA ARG A 214 16.17 -7.98 -10.94
C ARG A 214 16.34 -9.49 -10.96
N ARG A 215 16.23 -10.06 -12.15
CA ARG A 215 16.51 -11.47 -12.42
C ARG A 215 17.95 -11.61 -12.92
N ASN A 216 18.67 -12.59 -12.36
CA ASN A 216 19.93 -13.06 -12.91
C ASN A 216 19.63 -14.29 -13.80
N PRO A 217 19.78 -14.19 -15.13
CA PRO A 217 19.50 -15.29 -16.04
C PRO A 217 20.35 -16.55 -15.76
N ASP A 218 21.64 -16.36 -15.41
CA ASP A 218 22.59 -17.44 -15.20
C ASP A 218 22.26 -18.33 -14.00
N LYS A 219 21.51 -17.78 -13.03
CA LYS A 219 21.11 -18.47 -11.79
C LYS A 219 19.66 -18.93 -11.78
N CYS A 220 18.89 -18.52 -12.79
CA CYS A 220 17.44 -18.79 -12.84
C CYS A 220 17.16 -20.06 -13.63
N SER A 221 16.61 -21.07 -12.98
CA SER A 221 16.20 -22.35 -13.62
C SER A 221 14.89 -22.27 -14.41
N GLY A 222 14.19 -21.12 -14.42
CA GLY A 222 12.91 -20.96 -15.11
C GLY A 222 11.71 -21.66 -14.45
N CYS A 223 11.79 -22.05 -13.18
CA CYS A 223 10.75 -22.82 -12.47
C CYS A 223 9.40 -22.11 -12.26
N ASN A 224 9.28 -20.82 -12.60
CA ASN A 224 8.07 -19.98 -12.52
C ASN A 224 7.43 -19.78 -11.12
N LYS A 225 7.95 -20.36 -10.05
CA LYS A 225 7.40 -20.21 -8.69
C LYS A 225 7.26 -18.75 -8.23
N CYS A 226 8.20 -17.88 -8.63
CA CYS A 226 8.14 -16.45 -8.34
C CYS A 226 6.95 -15.73 -9.04
N ASN A 227 6.52 -16.24 -10.21
CA ASN A 227 5.34 -15.71 -10.93
C ASN A 227 4.05 -16.11 -10.19
N GLU A 228 3.97 -17.35 -9.71
CA GLU A 228 2.83 -17.86 -8.92
C GLU A 228 2.73 -17.19 -7.56
N ALA A 229 3.88 -16.87 -6.95
CA ALA A 229 3.94 -16.16 -5.69
C ALA A 229 3.44 -14.70 -5.77
N CYS A 230 3.41 -14.11 -6.96
CA CYS A 230 3.08 -12.70 -7.12
C CYS A 230 1.59 -12.43 -6.86
N PRO A 231 1.22 -11.62 -5.81
CA PRO A 231 -0.17 -11.32 -5.52
C PRO A 231 -0.86 -10.49 -6.59
N MET A 232 -0.06 -9.82 -7.44
CA MET A 232 -0.55 -9.04 -8.58
C MET A 232 -0.48 -9.83 -9.89
N LYS A 233 -0.13 -11.14 -9.85
CA LYS A 233 0.05 -12.01 -11.02
C LYS A 233 0.94 -11.41 -12.13
N LEU A 234 1.99 -10.72 -11.74
CA LEU A 234 3.05 -10.29 -12.65
C LEU A 234 4.01 -11.46 -12.92
N TYR A 235 4.87 -11.27 -13.90
CA TYR A 235 5.81 -12.30 -14.32
C TYR A 235 7.28 -11.89 -14.04
N PRO A 236 7.67 -11.69 -12.77
CA PRO A 236 9.03 -11.26 -12.44
C PRO A 236 10.12 -12.25 -12.86
N GLY A 237 9.75 -13.51 -13.05
CA GLY A 237 10.67 -14.53 -13.57
C GLY A 237 10.89 -14.49 -15.09
N LYS A 238 10.09 -13.75 -15.85
CA LYS A 238 10.26 -13.60 -17.31
C LYS A 238 11.06 -12.37 -17.70
N GLU A 239 10.97 -11.31 -16.91
CA GLU A 239 11.63 -10.04 -17.18
C GLU A 239 13.00 -9.97 -16.51
N GLN A 240 13.97 -9.31 -17.13
CA GLN A 240 15.25 -9.05 -16.48
C GLN A 240 15.11 -8.07 -15.31
N GLN A 241 14.13 -7.17 -15.40
CA GLN A 241 13.86 -6.13 -14.42
C GLN A 241 12.37 -5.84 -14.36
N THR A 242 11.76 -6.01 -13.20
CA THR A 242 10.33 -5.76 -13.02
C THR A 242 10.08 -4.28 -12.78
N ARG A 243 9.53 -3.58 -13.77
CA ARG A 243 9.12 -2.16 -13.71
C ARG A 243 7.63 -1.97 -14.00
N ASP A 244 6.84 -3.01 -13.87
CA ASP A 244 5.40 -2.97 -14.10
C ASP A 244 4.71 -2.02 -13.10
N VAL A 245 3.84 -1.15 -13.61
CA VAL A 245 3.07 -0.17 -12.80
C VAL A 245 2.17 -0.83 -11.75
N GLN A 246 1.88 -2.10 -11.90
CA GLN A 246 1.07 -2.85 -10.95
C GLN A 246 1.89 -3.50 -9.83
N CYS A 247 3.21 -3.46 -9.88
CA CYS A 247 4.06 -4.01 -8.83
C CYS A 247 3.89 -3.19 -7.53
N ILE A 248 3.53 -3.84 -6.44
CA ILE A 248 3.36 -3.23 -5.12
C ILE A 248 4.61 -3.35 -4.22
N SER A 249 5.74 -3.70 -4.78
CA SER A 249 7.03 -3.87 -4.05
C SER A 249 6.91 -4.73 -2.77
N CYS A 250 6.07 -5.76 -2.80
CA CYS A 250 5.85 -6.65 -1.65
C CYS A 250 6.99 -7.63 -1.40
N LEU A 251 7.88 -7.82 -2.39
CA LEU A 251 9.05 -8.69 -2.38
C LEU A 251 8.76 -10.20 -2.11
N GLU A 252 7.52 -10.64 -2.26
CA GLU A 252 7.15 -12.06 -2.10
C GLU A 252 7.93 -12.95 -3.08
N CYS A 253 8.07 -12.50 -4.32
CA CYS A 253 8.76 -13.23 -5.38
C CYS A 253 10.27 -13.42 -5.14
N THR A 254 10.88 -12.58 -4.30
CA THR A 254 12.31 -12.68 -3.95
C THR A 254 12.57 -13.51 -2.70
N SER A 255 11.51 -14.06 -2.07
CA SER A 255 11.66 -14.91 -0.88
C SER A 255 12.27 -16.25 -1.28
N GLU A 256 13.13 -16.83 -0.43
CA GLU A 256 13.80 -18.11 -0.69
C GLU A 256 12.81 -19.28 -0.83
N GLN A 257 11.65 -19.17 -0.20
CA GLN A 257 10.57 -20.19 -0.37
C GLN A 257 10.03 -20.22 -1.80
N GLN A 258 10.02 -19.08 -2.48
CA GLN A 258 9.48 -18.93 -3.82
C GLN A 258 10.57 -18.96 -4.90
N CYS A 259 11.77 -18.51 -4.56
CA CYS A 259 12.94 -18.60 -5.42
C CYS A 259 14.01 -19.46 -4.75
N PRO A 260 14.02 -20.78 -4.97
CA PRO A 260 14.94 -21.71 -4.32
C PRO A 260 16.39 -21.52 -4.74
N HIS A 261 16.61 -20.85 -5.87
CA HIS A 261 17.96 -20.53 -6.35
C HIS A 261 18.45 -19.23 -5.71
N GLU A 262 19.43 -19.33 -4.85
CA GLU A 262 20.03 -18.17 -4.22
C GLU A 262 20.49 -17.13 -5.24
N LYS A 263 20.08 -15.88 -5.02
CA LYS A 263 20.46 -14.73 -5.86
C LYS A 263 19.96 -14.78 -7.31
N ALA A 264 18.98 -15.64 -7.63
CA ALA A 264 18.35 -15.64 -8.95
C ALA A 264 17.38 -14.48 -9.12
N LEU A 265 16.72 -14.03 -8.02
CA LEU A 265 15.84 -12.86 -8.00
C LEU A 265 16.17 -12.01 -6.78
N ASP A 266 16.66 -10.80 -7.02
CA ASP A 266 17.11 -9.88 -5.97
C ASP A 266 16.44 -8.50 -6.08
N PHE A 267 16.27 -7.85 -4.93
CA PHE A 267 15.92 -6.43 -4.88
C PHE A 267 17.21 -5.61 -4.83
N SER A 268 17.51 -4.92 -5.92
CA SER A 268 18.82 -4.33 -6.12
C SER A 268 18.82 -3.10 -7.04
N VAL A 269 19.88 -2.29 -6.91
CA VAL A 269 20.19 -1.20 -7.83
C VAL A 269 21.49 -1.54 -8.58
N LYS A 270 21.55 -1.20 -9.88
CA LYS A 270 22.76 -1.32 -10.68
C LYS A 270 23.35 0.07 -10.91
N ILE A 271 24.56 0.29 -10.41
CA ILE A 271 25.34 1.53 -10.59
C ILE A 271 26.57 1.17 -11.40
N GLY A 272 26.55 1.49 -12.69
CA GLY A 272 27.61 1.07 -13.62
C GLY A 272 27.72 -0.46 -13.68
N LYS A 273 28.93 -0.98 -13.37
CA LYS A 273 29.21 -2.44 -13.32
C LYS A 273 28.85 -3.10 -11.97
N LYS A 274 28.62 -2.31 -10.92
CA LYS A 274 28.37 -2.83 -9.57
C LYS A 274 26.87 -2.96 -9.29
N THR A 275 26.45 -4.11 -8.76
CA THR A 275 25.08 -4.34 -8.30
C THR A 275 25.04 -4.32 -6.79
N ILE A 276 24.32 -3.35 -6.22
CA ILE A 276 24.14 -3.23 -4.78
C ILE A 276 22.79 -3.87 -4.45
N LYS A 277 22.80 -4.91 -3.61
CA LYS A 277 21.63 -5.63 -3.14
C LYS A 277 21.14 -5.01 -1.85
N MET A 278 19.82 -4.88 -1.73
CA MET A 278 19.20 -4.43 -0.49
C MET A 278 18.60 -5.64 0.24
N PRO A 279 19.15 -6.00 1.40
CA PRO A 279 18.55 -7.07 2.20
C PRO A 279 17.19 -6.62 2.74
N PHE A 280 16.31 -7.59 2.88
CA PHE A 280 14.93 -7.37 3.33
C PHE A 280 14.84 -6.65 4.68
N SER A 281 15.69 -7.03 5.65
CA SER A 281 15.73 -6.43 6.97
C SER A 281 16.08 -4.93 6.96
N VAL A 282 17.01 -4.54 6.09
CA VAL A 282 17.42 -3.13 5.93
C VAL A 282 16.30 -2.33 5.27
N LEU A 283 15.68 -2.85 4.19
CA LEU A 283 14.52 -2.21 3.57
C LEU A 283 13.40 -2.00 4.60
N PHE A 284 13.11 -3.04 5.39
CA PHE A 284 12.10 -2.96 6.43
C PHE A 284 12.41 -1.88 7.46
N ALA A 285 13.63 -1.86 8.00
CA ALA A 285 14.04 -0.85 8.97
C ALA A 285 13.93 0.57 8.39
N ILE A 286 14.35 0.79 7.14
CA ILE A 286 14.24 2.08 6.46
C ILE A 286 12.77 2.50 6.31
N VAL A 287 11.91 1.62 5.80
CA VAL A 287 10.48 1.93 5.61
C VAL A 287 9.82 2.23 6.96
N LEU A 288 10.11 1.42 7.98
CA LEU A 288 9.57 1.62 9.32
C LEU A 288 10.02 2.97 9.91
N CYS A 289 11.32 3.27 9.87
CA CYS A 289 11.87 4.53 10.39
C CYS A 289 11.30 5.74 9.65
N ILE A 290 11.18 5.69 8.32
CA ILE A 290 10.64 6.81 7.52
C ILE A 290 9.15 7.01 7.82
N VAL A 291 8.35 5.94 7.86
CA VAL A 291 6.91 6.05 8.12
C VAL A 291 6.63 6.50 9.56
N LEU A 292 7.28 5.89 10.55
CA LEU A 292 7.12 6.31 11.94
C LEU A 292 7.66 7.71 12.17
N GLY A 293 8.81 8.06 11.56
CA GLY A 293 9.37 9.42 11.60
C GLY A 293 8.42 10.46 11.01
N ALA A 294 7.82 10.17 9.85
CA ALA A 294 6.82 11.06 9.23
C ALA A 294 5.59 11.24 10.14
N ILE A 295 5.11 10.16 10.75
CA ILE A 295 4.00 10.19 11.70
C ILE A 295 4.37 11.05 12.92
N LEU A 296 5.54 10.85 13.52
CA LEU A 296 6.01 11.63 14.69
C LEU A 296 6.20 13.10 14.35
N ILE A 297 6.81 13.43 13.23
CA ILE A 297 7.03 14.83 12.82
C ILE A 297 5.69 15.52 12.56
N THR A 298 4.77 14.87 11.84
CA THR A 298 3.44 15.47 11.59
C THR A 298 2.68 15.73 12.88
N SER A 299 2.85 14.92 13.89
CA SER A 299 2.23 15.08 15.21
C SER A 299 2.81 16.25 15.98
N THR A 300 4.14 16.40 16.01
CA THR A 300 4.79 17.51 16.71
C THR A 300 4.39 18.87 16.13
N PHE A 301 4.27 18.96 14.80
CA PHE A 301 3.80 20.20 14.16
C PHE A 301 2.33 20.53 14.44
N ALA A 302 1.48 19.52 14.62
CA ALA A 302 0.08 19.73 15.02
C ALA A 302 -0.05 20.29 16.46
N TYR A 303 0.94 20.03 17.33
CA TYR A 303 0.97 20.51 18.74
C TYR A 303 1.65 21.86 18.94
N TRP A 304 2.42 22.33 17.99
CA TRP A 304 3.18 23.58 18.12
C TRP A 304 2.33 24.80 18.55
N PRO A 305 1.09 25.01 18.08
CA PRO A 305 0.25 26.12 18.56
C PRO A 305 -0.07 26.03 20.05
N PHE A 306 -0.41 24.84 20.55
CA PHE A 306 -0.75 24.61 21.95
C PHE A 306 0.44 24.78 22.89
N LEU A 307 1.63 24.36 22.48
CA LEU A 307 2.87 24.56 23.24
C LEU A 307 3.23 26.04 23.35
N LYS A 308 2.91 26.85 22.35
CA LYS A 308 3.19 28.29 22.37
C LYS A 308 2.23 29.05 23.28
N GLU A 309 0.96 28.66 23.40
CA GLU A 309 -0.01 29.24 24.33
C GLU A 309 0.26 28.85 25.79
N SER A 310 0.88 27.70 26.05
CA SER A 310 1.22 27.27 27.42
C SER A 310 2.55 27.87 27.94
N LEU A 311 3.34 28.51 27.08
CA LEU A 311 4.64 29.12 27.39
C LEU A 311 4.56 30.66 27.56
N TYR A 312 3.39 31.25 27.35
CA TYR A 312 3.09 32.66 27.59
C TYR A 312 1.85 32.80 28.50
#